data_f029433cbd36b9b79209b42bfb2c58be
#
_entry.id   f029433cbd36b9b79209b42bfb2c58be
#
_cell.length_a   1.000
_cell.length_b   1.000
_cell.length_c   1.000
_cell.angle_alpha   90.00
_cell.angle_beta   90.00
_cell.angle_gamma   90.00
#
_symmetry.space_group_name_H-M   'P 1'
#
loop_
_entity.id
_entity.type
_entity.pdbx_description
1 polymer ?
#
loop_
_entity_poly.entity_id
_entity_poly.type
_entity_poly.pdbx_seq_one_letter_code
_entity_poly.pdbx_strand_id
1 'polypeptide(L)'
;MDKQAFIEKLNSLNSNSLYDLASSLVDSRQIIHLRDHHRSFGDIIEFSNEEFYNGKLRIATNYSNLKKSTQYESGVRWIDVKGETIRPNAGSAYNVQEIDAVVEELRRIANSDYVGSVGVVTPFALQATKIREQVEKDSELLAKLNKLGTVNDELIIDTVHRFQGDEKDIMIFSPTISNGAQSGTINFLNNTGNLFNVAITRARSILIVIGDKQYCSECNVTYMNDFVRYYDRLQIKEQKIDLINYGKTREYPNVSNEDQVSEWEKIFYTKLFDAGIQTIPQYAEDKYKLDLAIVIGDRKLDIEVDGEMYHKDWNGELCYRDQLRNQRLFELGWDVKRFWVYQIRDELDWCIDKIKEWISKGT
;
A
#
# COMPACT_ATOMS: atom_id res chain seq x y z
N MET A 1 26.38 24.61 -21.99
CA MET A 1 25.69 25.34 -20.90
C MET A 1 26.63 26.44 -20.43
N ASP A 2 26.12 27.66 -20.32
CA ASP A 2 26.91 28.82 -19.87
C ASP A 2 27.30 28.62 -18.40
N LYS A 3 28.56 28.94 -18.07
CA LYS A 3 29.13 28.86 -16.72
C LYS A 3 28.29 29.67 -15.70
N GLN A 4 27.71 30.79 -16.15
CA GLN A 4 26.85 31.66 -15.35
C GLN A 4 25.54 30.96 -14.95
N ALA A 5 24.87 30.30 -15.88
CA ALA A 5 23.63 29.53 -15.65
C ALA A 5 23.86 28.33 -14.75
N PHE A 6 25.07 27.74 -14.76
CA PHE A 6 25.45 26.67 -13.85
C PHE A 6 25.66 27.19 -12.43
N ILE A 7 26.31 28.35 -12.25
CA ILE A 7 26.53 28.99 -10.96
C ILE A 7 25.20 29.44 -10.33
N GLU A 8 24.27 29.98 -11.13
CA GLU A 8 22.94 30.37 -10.66
C GLU A 8 22.13 29.15 -10.19
N LYS A 9 22.23 28.02 -10.90
CA LYS A 9 21.63 26.75 -10.47
C LYS A 9 22.28 26.15 -9.23
N LEU A 10 23.61 26.27 -9.08
CA LEU A 10 24.32 25.88 -7.85
C LEU A 10 23.89 26.74 -6.66
N ASN A 11 23.68 28.03 -6.85
CA ASN A 11 23.22 28.94 -5.80
C ASN A 11 21.77 28.69 -5.38
N SER A 12 20.96 28.00 -6.21
CA SER A 12 19.59 27.57 -5.88
C SER A 12 19.55 26.25 -5.07
N LEU A 13 20.70 25.68 -4.70
CA LEU A 13 20.80 24.42 -3.91
C LEU A 13 20.16 24.52 -2.51
N ASN A 14 19.87 25.73 -2.03
CA ASN A 14 19.07 25.89 -0.80
C ASN A 14 17.60 25.47 -0.97
N SER A 15 17.13 25.30 -2.22
CA SER A 15 15.76 24.91 -2.56
C SER A 15 15.65 23.65 -3.42
N ASN A 16 16.75 23.16 -4.00
CA ASN A 16 16.78 22.03 -4.93
C ASN A 16 17.69 20.91 -4.42
N SER A 17 17.28 19.66 -4.66
CA SER A 17 18.12 18.50 -4.37
C SER A 17 19.26 18.37 -5.40
N LEU A 18 20.29 17.59 -5.07
CA LEU A 18 21.35 17.22 -6.04
C LEU A 18 20.78 16.51 -7.26
N TYR A 19 19.70 15.74 -7.08
CA TYR A 19 18.96 15.08 -8.17
C TYR A 19 18.32 16.11 -9.12
N ASP A 20 17.66 17.15 -8.58
CA ASP A 20 17.02 18.19 -9.39
C ASP A 20 18.08 18.94 -10.22
N LEU A 21 19.23 19.21 -9.63
CA LEU A 21 20.36 19.80 -10.36
C LEU A 21 20.83 18.86 -11.48
N ALA A 22 21.13 17.61 -11.17
CA ALA A 22 21.64 16.64 -12.14
C ALA A 22 20.63 16.41 -13.28
N SER A 23 19.34 16.23 -12.96
CA SER A 23 18.28 16.02 -13.95
C SER A 23 18.05 17.22 -14.85
N SER A 24 18.33 18.43 -14.35
CA SER A 24 18.25 19.67 -15.17
C SER A 24 19.40 19.85 -16.18
N LEU A 25 20.47 19.04 -16.05
CA LEU A 25 21.66 19.10 -16.88
C LEU A 25 21.66 18.11 -18.04
N VAL A 26 20.77 17.12 -18.01
CA VAL A 26 20.70 16.05 -19.00
C VAL A 26 19.36 16.11 -19.75
N ASP A 27 19.34 15.55 -20.97
CA ASP A 27 18.10 15.38 -21.72
C ASP A 27 17.19 14.37 -20.96
N SER A 28 15.88 14.64 -20.89
CA SER A 28 14.91 13.77 -20.23
C SER A 28 14.95 12.32 -20.73
N ARG A 29 15.35 12.10 -21.99
CA ARG A 29 15.55 10.77 -22.59
C ARG A 29 16.74 9.99 -22.01
N GLN A 30 17.66 10.69 -21.37
CA GLN A 30 18.84 10.10 -20.71
C GLN A 30 18.58 9.73 -19.24
N ILE A 31 17.40 10.13 -18.70
CA ILE A 31 17.01 9.81 -17.32
C ILE A 31 16.26 8.47 -17.33
N ILE A 32 16.87 7.47 -16.70
CA ILE A 32 16.24 6.16 -16.52
C ILE A 32 15.60 6.12 -15.14
N HIS A 33 14.28 5.99 -15.10
CA HIS A 33 13.52 5.83 -13.87
C HIS A 33 13.42 4.34 -13.52
N LEU A 34 13.93 3.95 -12.35
CA LEU A 34 13.66 2.63 -11.78
C LEU A 34 12.22 2.60 -11.28
N ARG A 35 11.41 1.72 -11.83
CA ARG A 35 9.96 1.67 -11.55
C ARG A 35 9.54 0.47 -10.72
N ASP A 36 10.38 -0.56 -10.61
CA ASP A 36 10.03 -1.78 -9.90
C ASP A 36 10.28 -1.61 -8.40
N HIS A 37 9.22 -1.73 -7.62
CA HIS A 37 9.27 -1.71 -6.17
C HIS A 37 9.17 -3.13 -5.62
N HIS A 38 10.22 -3.57 -4.90
CA HIS A 38 10.37 -4.95 -4.42
C HIS A 38 10.29 -5.09 -2.89
N ARG A 39 9.99 -4.00 -2.17
CA ARG A 39 10.14 -3.95 -0.70
C ARG A 39 8.83 -4.16 0.02
N SER A 40 7.86 -3.28 -0.19
CA SER A 40 6.69 -3.13 0.65
C SER A 40 5.49 -3.92 0.13
N PHE A 41 4.60 -4.29 1.03
CA PHE A 41 3.27 -4.77 0.68
C PHE A 41 2.52 -3.74 -0.16
N GLY A 42 1.63 -4.20 -1.07
CA GLY A 42 0.97 -3.35 -2.06
C GLY A 42 0.28 -2.14 -1.47
N ASP A 43 -0.56 -2.34 -0.45
CA ASP A 43 -1.33 -1.26 0.16
C ASP A 43 -0.46 -0.19 0.84
N ILE A 44 0.77 -0.53 1.22
CA ILE A 44 1.70 0.45 1.80
C ILE A 44 2.29 1.36 0.73
N ILE A 45 2.69 0.78 -0.41
CA ILE A 45 3.38 1.53 -1.46
C ILE A 45 2.42 2.21 -2.45
N GLU A 46 1.18 1.74 -2.55
CA GLU A 46 0.23 2.28 -3.54
C GLU A 46 -0.11 3.75 -3.27
N PHE A 47 -0.29 4.15 -2.03
CA PHE A 47 -0.43 5.57 -1.68
C PHE A 47 0.76 6.40 -2.18
N SER A 48 1.97 5.93 -1.89
CA SER A 48 3.18 6.62 -2.37
C SER A 48 3.23 6.66 -3.90
N ASN A 49 2.82 5.60 -4.56
CA ASN A 49 2.75 5.51 -6.01
C ASN A 49 1.80 6.56 -6.60
N GLU A 50 0.59 6.67 -6.04
CA GLU A 50 -0.41 7.66 -6.45
C GLU A 50 0.10 9.09 -6.20
N GLU A 51 0.54 9.41 -4.99
CA GLU A 51 0.81 10.77 -4.53
C GLU A 51 2.17 11.32 -5.00
N PHE A 52 3.23 10.49 -4.97
CA PHE A 52 4.61 10.97 -5.21
C PHE A 52 5.21 10.48 -6.52
N TYR A 53 4.67 9.41 -7.14
CA TYR A 53 5.26 8.80 -8.35
C TYR A 53 4.31 8.81 -9.55
N ASN A 54 3.14 9.48 -9.45
CA ASN A 54 2.14 9.59 -10.53
C ASN A 54 1.72 8.22 -11.11
N GLY A 55 1.55 7.21 -10.27
CA GLY A 55 1.18 5.86 -10.69
C GLY A 55 2.24 5.11 -11.50
N LYS A 56 3.50 5.57 -11.52
CA LYS A 56 4.55 5.00 -12.39
C LYS A 56 5.30 3.82 -11.79
N LEU A 57 5.15 3.56 -10.49
CA LEU A 57 5.78 2.40 -9.86
C LEU A 57 5.05 1.11 -10.24
N ARG A 58 5.79 0.05 -10.41
CA ARG A 58 5.29 -1.31 -10.56
C ARG A 58 5.57 -2.07 -9.27
N ILE A 59 4.54 -2.60 -8.65
CA ILE A 59 4.69 -3.39 -7.42
C ILE A 59 5.17 -4.78 -7.84
N ALA A 60 6.44 -5.06 -7.57
CA ALA A 60 7.11 -6.33 -7.90
C ALA A 60 7.56 -7.06 -6.62
N THR A 61 6.98 -6.72 -5.47
CA THR A 61 7.29 -7.32 -4.18
C THR A 61 6.88 -8.79 -4.17
N ASN A 62 7.80 -9.66 -3.78
CA ASN A 62 7.46 -11.05 -3.52
C ASN A 62 6.92 -11.19 -2.10
N TYR A 63 5.62 -11.37 -1.96
CA TYR A 63 4.93 -11.43 -0.66
C TYR A 63 5.27 -12.66 0.17
N SER A 64 5.82 -13.72 -0.45
CA SER A 64 6.32 -14.88 0.31
C SER A 64 7.54 -14.55 1.18
N ASN A 65 8.26 -13.48 0.85
CA ASN A 65 9.41 -13.01 1.60
C ASN A 65 9.04 -12.06 2.74
N LEU A 66 7.78 -11.60 2.80
CA LEU A 66 7.31 -10.71 3.84
C LEU A 66 7.00 -11.50 5.12
N LYS A 67 7.37 -10.93 6.26
CA LYS A 67 7.04 -11.51 7.55
C LYS A 67 5.54 -11.38 7.79
N LYS A 68 4.92 -12.44 8.26
CA LYS A 68 3.49 -12.52 8.56
C LYS A 68 3.29 -12.70 10.06
N SER A 69 2.13 -12.29 10.54
CA SER A 69 1.67 -12.49 11.90
C SER A 69 0.26 -13.09 11.87
N THR A 70 -0.10 -13.86 12.87
CA THR A 70 -1.49 -14.33 13.04
C THR A 70 -2.40 -13.23 13.61
N GLN A 71 -1.80 -12.20 14.23
CA GLN A 71 -2.52 -11.09 14.87
C GLN A 71 -2.57 -9.82 14.02
N TYR A 72 -1.69 -9.72 13.03
CA TYR A 72 -1.53 -8.54 12.19
C TYR A 72 -1.55 -8.93 10.73
N GLU A 73 -2.57 -8.49 10.01
CA GLU A 73 -2.61 -8.59 8.56
C GLU A 73 -1.61 -7.62 7.92
N SER A 74 -1.04 -8.01 6.77
CA SER A 74 -0.15 -7.13 6.01
C SER A 74 -0.92 -5.95 5.44
N GLY A 75 -0.26 -4.80 5.35
CA GLY A 75 -0.87 -3.57 4.82
C GLY A 75 -0.83 -2.42 5.79
N VAL A 76 -1.83 -1.54 5.72
CA VAL A 76 -1.92 -0.31 6.52
C VAL A 76 -2.99 -0.46 7.60
N ARG A 77 -2.62 -0.13 8.84
CA ARG A 77 -3.54 -0.08 9.99
C ARG A 77 -3.51 1.31 10.61
N TRP A 78 -4.63 1.72 11.20
CA TRP A 78 -4.72 2.96 11.95
C TRP A 78 -5.28 2.70 13.35
N ILE A 79 -4.52 3.11 14.37
CA ILE A 79 -4.96 3.15 15.75
C ILE A 79 -5.30 4.62 16.05
N ASP A 80 -6.60 4.92 16.12
CA ASP A 80 -7.08 6.28 16.35
C ASP A 80 -6.87 6.69 17.80
N VAL A 81 -6.07 7.71 18.04
CA VAL A 81 -5.70 8.21 19.35
C VAL A 81 -5.93 9.71 19.40
N LYS A 82 -6.94 10.11 20.15
CA LYS A 82 -7.18 11.52 20.46
C LYS A 82 -6.18 12.02 21.49
N GLY A 83 -5.62 13.19 21.27
CA GLY A 83 -4.62 13.74 22.18
C GLY A 83 -4.45 15.24 22.03
N GLU A 84 -3.35 15.74 22.56
CA GLU A 84 -2.96 17.14 22.46
C GLU A 84 -1.51 17.25 21.97
N THR A 85 -1.29 18.07 20.95
CA THR A 85 0.06 18.39 20.47
C THR A 85 0.68 19.46 21.33
N ILE A 86 1.76 19.13 22.00
CA ILE A 86 2.52 20.04 22.86
C ILE A 86 3.82 20.43 22.17
N ARG A 87 4.07 21.72 22.07
CA ARG A 87 5.32 22.28 21.49
C ARG A 87 6.00 23.23 22.44
N PRO A 88 6.93 22.77 23.28
CA PRO A 88 7.62 23.63 24.22
C PRO A 88 8.52 24.64 23.51
N ASN A 89 8.40 25.92 23.84
CA ASN A 89 9.32 26.98 23.45
C ASN A 89 9.72 26.99 21.96
N ALA A 90 8.77 26.82 21.04
CA ALA A 90 9.00 26.72 19.60
C ALA A 90 9.97 25.59 19.17
N GLY A 91 10.28 24.65 20.07
CA GLY A 91 11.07 23.46 19.78
C GLY A 91 10.31 22.37 19.01
N SER A 92 10.77 21.14 19.14
CA SER A 92 10.13 19.96 18.57
C SER A 92 8.81 19.66 19.31
N ALA A 93 7.81 19.13 18.59
CA ALA A 93 6.51 18.76 19.17
C ALA A 93 6.51 17.34 19.74
N TYR A 94 5.56 17.08 20.65
CA TYR A 94 5.22 15.73 21.14
C TYR A 94 3.74 15.63 21.52
N ASN A 95 3.23 14.40 21.64
CA ASN A 95 1.86 14.07 22.03
C ASN A 95 1.93 12.89 23.01
N VAL A 96 1.52 13.11 24.26
CA VAL A 96 1.63 12.10 25.33
C VAL A 96 0.75 10.89 25.02
N GLN A 97 -0.45 11.10 24.55
CA GLN A 97 -1.40 10.03 24.27
C GLN A 97 -0.90 9.13 23.12
N GLU A 98 -0.28 9.72 22.09
CA GLU A 98 0.36 8.92 21.05
C GLU A 98 1.58 8.14 21.57
N ILE A 99 2.40 8.75 22.44
CA ILE A 99 3.54 8.08 23.07
C ILE A 99 3.08 6.83 23.84
N ASP A 100 2.07 6.98 24.69
CA ASP A 100 1.53 5.88 25.49
C ASP A 100 0.94 4.77 24.60
N ALA A 101 0.22 5.13 23.55
CA ALA A 101 -0.34 4.18 22.59
C ALA A 101 0.73 3.46 21.77
N VAL A 102 1.80 4.14 21.37
CA VAL A 102 2.95 3.52 20.69
C VAL A 102 3.64 2.50 21.60
N VAL A 103 3.89 2.84 22.86
CA VAL A 103 4.52 1.92 23.81
C VAL A 103 3.61 0.71 24.09
N GLU A 104 2.30 0.92 24.19
CA GLU A 104 1.35 -0.17 24.36
C GLU A 104 1.31 -1.10 23.13
N GLU A 105 1.36 -0.55 21.94
CA GLU A 105 1.39 -1.35 20.72
C GLU A 105 2.72 -2.12 20.58
N LEU A 106 3.84 -1.52 20.93
CA LEU A 106 5.12 -2.21 21.02
C LEU A 106 5.07 -3.37 22.03
N ARG A 107 4.34 -3.19 23.16
CA ARG A 107 4.14 -4.27 24.14
C ARG A 107 3.27 -5.40 23.60
N ARG A 108 2.24 -5.07 22.80
CA ARG A 108 1.42 -6.11 22.12
C ARG A 108 2.23 -6.90 21.12
N ILE A 109 3.04 -6.23 20.30
CA ILE A 109 3.93 -6.87 19.33
C ILE A 109 4.93 -7.78 20.06
N ALA A 110 5.57 -7.30 21.13
CA ALA A 110 6.55 -8.05 21.92
C ALA A 110 5.98 -9.31 22.62
N ASN A 111 4.66 -9.33 22.85
CA ASN A 111 3.97 -10.48 23.46
C ASN A 111 3.21 -11.34 22.45
N SER A 112 3.29 -11.02 21.16
CA SER A 112 2.68 -11.80 20.08
C SER A 112 3.57 -12.94 19.62
N ASP A 113 3.09 -13.71 18.65
CA ASP A 113 3.84 -14.74 17.93
C ASP A 113 4.72 -14.16 16.79
N TYR A 114 4.74 -12.84 16.66
CA TYR A 114 5.44 -12.17 15.58
C TYR A 114 6.95 -12.35 15.67
N VAL A 115 7.57 -12.65 14.53
CA VAL A 115 9.03 -12.75 14.37
C VAL A 115 9.45 -11.89 13.18
N GLY A 116 10.11 -10.76 13.45
CA GLY A 116 10.56 -9.81 12.44
C GLY A 116 11.03 -8.50 13.05
N SER A 117 11.53 -7.62 12.22
CA SER A 117 12.06 -6.32 12.65
C SER A 117 10.94 -5.31 12.91
N VAL A 118 11.12 -4.46 13.94
CA VAL A 118 10.17 -3.42 14.33
C VAL A 118 10.87 -2.08 14.39
N GLY A 119 10.19 -1.02 13.94
CA GLY A 119 10.67 0.35 14.04
C GLY A 119 9.54 1.33 14.36
N VAL A 120 9.90 2.45 14.95
CA VAL A 120 9.00 3.58 15.21
C VAL A 120 9.57 4.83 14.58
N VAL A 121 8.80 5.46 13.72
CA VAL A 121 9.19 6.68 13.02
C VAL A 121 8.20 7.81 13.29
N THR A 122 8.74 9.00 13.50
CA THR A 122 7.94 10.23 13.74
C THR A 122 8.61 11.42 13.06
N PRO A 123 7.87 12.46 12.68
CA PRO A 123 8.47 13.70 12.16
C PRO A 123 9.25 14.51 13.21
N PHE A 124 8.99 14.29 14.50
CA PHE A 124 9.45 15.18 15.57
C PHE A 124 10.43 14.49 16.52
N ALA A 125 11.62 15.08 16.66
CA ALA A 125 12.70 14.51 17.48
C ALA A 125 12.30 14.34 18.97
N LEU A 126 11.53 15.28 19.52
CA LEU A 126 11.08 15.17 20.91
C LEU A 126 10.10 14.02 21.12
N GLN A 127 9.21 13.75 20.14
CA GLN A 127 8.35 12.58 20.15
C GLN A 127 9.18 11.29 20.20
N ALA A 128 10.13 11.15 19.27
CA ALA A 128 11.02 9.99 19.23
C ALA A 128 11.79 9.79 20.54
N THR A 129 12.34 10.86 21.09
CA THR A 129 13.07 10.82 22.37
C THR A 129 12.18 10.34 23.51
N LYS A 130 10.96 10.86 23.62
CA LYS A 130 10.04 10.49 24.70
C LYS A 130 9.54 9.05 24.58
N ILE A 131 9.28 8.57 23.37
CA ILE A 131 8.94 7.15 23.14
C ILE A 131 10.11 6.27 23.57
N ARG A 132 11.33 6.61 23.16
CA ARG A 132 12.55 5.86 23.51
C ARG A 132 12.76 5.81 25.02
N GLU A 133 12.65 6.94 25.70
CA GLU A 133 12.78 7.01 27.16
C GLU A 133 11.77 6.15 27.91
N GLN A 134 10.52 6.03 27.40
CA GLN A 134 9.52 5.15 27.99
C GLN A 134 9.83 3.67 27.76
N VAL A 135 10.27 3.30 26.55
CA VAL A 135 10.65 1.91 26.23
C VAL A 135 11.89 1.50 27.03
N GLU A 136 12.88 2.36 27.16
CA GLU A 136 14.12 2.09 27.92
C GLU A 136 13.90 1.92 29.42
N LYS A 137 12.85 2.53 30.00
CA LYS A 137 12.45 2.33 31.40
C LYS A 137 11.86 0.95 31.66
N ASP A 138 11.31 0.30 30.65
CA ASP A 138 10.78 -1.06 30.71
C ASP A 138 11.79 -2.05 30.11
N SER A 139 12.72 -2.50 30.95
CA SER A 139 13.81 -3.39 30.55
C SER A 139 13.31 -4.74 30.01
N GLU A 140 12.18 -5.23 30.49
CA GLU A 140 11.56 -6.47 30.01
C GLU A 140 11.02 -6.29 28.59
N LEU A 141 10.32 -5.20 28.33
CA LEU A 141 9.81 -4.82 27.01
C LEU A 141 10.97 -4.67 26.00
N LEU A 142 11.99 -3.90 26.39
CA LEU A 142 13.17 -3.70 25.53
C LEU A 142 13.88 -5.01 25.20
N ALA A 143 14.05 -5.89 26.17
CA ALA A 143 14.66 -7.21 25.95
C ALA A 143 13.83 -8.11 25.03
N LYS A 144 12.50 -8.05 25.10
CA LYS A 144 11.60 -8.78 24.21
C LYS A 144 11.67 -8.22 22.78
N LEU A 145 11.59 -6.90 22.63
CA LEU A 145 11.64 -6.24 21.32
C LEU A 145 12.96 -6.51 20.57
N ASN A 146 14.08 -6.50 21.27
CA ASN A 146 15.40 -6.80 20.70
C ASN A 146 15.57 -8.28 20.30
N LYS A 147 14.66 -9.17 20.73
CA LYS A 147 14.66 -10.59 20.35
C LYS A 147 13.76 -10.90 19.16
N LEU A 148 12.92 -9.96 18.72
CA LEU A 148 11.96 -10.20 17.63
C LEU A 148 12.64 -10.31 16.28
N GLY A 149 13.69 -9.52 16.04
CA GLY A 149 14.47 -9.52 14.81
C GLY A 149 15.63 -10.50 14.80
N THR A 150 16.41 -10.48 13.74
CA THR A 150 17.72 -11.14 13.68
C THR A 150 18.77 -10.33 14.44
N VAL A 151 19.97 -10.88 14.62
CA VAL A 151 21.10 -10.27 15.41
C VAL A 151 21.42 -8.82 14.99
N ASN A 152 21.02 -8.39 13.78
CA ASN A 152 21.27 -7.04 13.24
C ASN A 152 20.01 -6.18 13.15
N ASP A 153 18.84 -6.67 13.61
CA ASP A 153 17.55 -5.99 13.47
C ASP A 153 17.09 -5.34 14.78
N GLU A 154 17.94 -4.51 15.38
CA GLU A 154 17.58 -3.78 16.60
C GLU A 154 16.34 -2.89 16.38
N LEU A 155 15.57 -2.71 17.46
CA LEU A 155 14.48 -1.73 17.50
C LEU A 155 15.05 -0.32 17.26
N ILE A 156 14.53 0.35 16.26
CA ILE A 156 14.86 1.77 15.99
C ILE A 156 13.65 2.63 16.30
N ILE A 157 13.83 3.64 17.16
CA ILE A 157 12.85 4.67 17.47
C ILE A 157 13.50 6.01 17.16
N ASP A 158 13.16 6.62 16.02
CA ASP A 158 13.82 7.88 15.63
C ASP A 158 12.98 8.71 14.64
N THR A 159 13.52 9.84 14.24
CA THR A 159 12.96 10.63 13.15
C THR A 159 13.28 10.00 11.80
N VAL A 160 12.52 10.43 10.78
CA VAL A 160 12.64 9.93 9.41
C VAL A 160 14.06 10.00 8.86
N HIS A 161 14.83 11.04 9.23
CA HIS A 161 16.21 11.22 8.75
C HIS A 161 17.14 10.07 9.15
N ARG A 162 16.95 9.47 10.31
CA ARG A 162 17.74 8.33 10.78
C ARG A 162 17.36 6.99 10.15
N PHE A 163 16.13 6.88 9.64
CA PHE A 163 15.68 5.71 8.89
C PHE A 163 16.13 5.72 7.42
N GLN A 164 16.98 6.66 7.00
CA GLN A 164 17.44 6.73 5.62
C GLN A 164 18.36 5.56 5.32
N GLY A 165 17.89 4.58 4.55
CA GLY A 165 18.60 3.33 4.24
C GLY A 165 18.09 2.10 5.03
N ASP A 166 17.45 2.27 6.18
CA ASP A 166 16.86 1.20 6.97
C ASP A 166 15.43 0.88 6.54
N GLU A 167 15.00 -0.36 6.78
CA GLU A 167 13.63 -0.82 6.57
C GLU A 167 13.26 -1.81 7.68
N LYS A 168 11.98 -1.88 8.04
CA LYS A 168 11.48 -2.76 9.08
C LYS A 168 10.24 -3.53 8.58
N ASP A 169 10.07 -4.74 9.07
CA ASP A 169 8.91 -5.53 8.70
C ASP A 169 7.62 -4.92 9.24
N ILE A 170 7.64 -4.45 10.51
CA ILE A 170 6.59 -3.59 11.07
C ILE A 170 7.17 -2.18 11.28
N MET A 171 6.50 -1.18 10.74
CA MET A 171 6.80 0.22 11.00
C MET A 171 5.62 0.88 11.69
N ILE A 172 5.84 1.47 12.86
CA ILE A 172 4.88 2.34 13.53
C ILE A 172 5.18 3.78 13.14
N PHE A 173 4.20 4.50 12.60
CA PHE A 173 4.29 5.92 12.31
C PHE A 173 3.43 6.72 13.30
N SER A 174 4.06 7.64 14.04
CA SER A 174 3.39 8.56 14.98
C SER A 174 3.42 9.97 14.40
N PRO A 175 2.31 10.50 13.86
CA PRO A 175 2.24 11.84 13.25
C PRO A 175 2.42 12.97 14.25
N THR A 176 2.13 12.75 15.53
CA THR A 176 2.30 13.71 16.65
C THR A 176 1.29 14.87 16.61
N ILE A 177 0.46 14.97 15.58
CA ILE A 177 -0.49 16.08 15.41
C ILE A 177 -1.90 15.72 15.87
N SER A 178 -2.44 16.59 16.70
CA SER A 178 -3.82 16.54 17.21
C SER A 178 -4.24 17.94 17.64
N ASN A 179 -5.28 18.06 18.43
CA ASN A 179 -5.70 19.34 19.00
C ASN A 179 -4.51 20.09 19.61
N GLY A 180 -4.51 21.43 19.56
CA GLY A 180 -3.40 22.25 20.06
C GLY A 180 -2.18 22.35 19.14
N ALA A 181 -2.14 21.70 17.97
CA ALA A 181 -1.05 21.82 17.02
C ALA A 181 -0.90 23.26 16.52
N GLN A 182 0.24 23.86 16.80
CA GLN A 182 0.57 25.22 16.41
C GLN A 182 0.86 25.34 14.91
N SER A 183 0.67 26.53 14.32
CA SER A 183 0.95 26.79 12.91
C SER A 183 2.37 26.42 12.49
N GLY A 184 3.35 26.62 13.36
CA GLY A 184 4.74 26.23 13.08
C GLY A 184 4.94 24.70 12.97
N THR A 185 4.14 23.89 13.67
CA THR A 185 4.13 22.43 13.55
C THR A 185 3.53 22.01 12.21
N ILE A 186 2.40 22.60 11.85
CA ILE A 186 1.72 22.35 10.57
C ILE A 186 2.58 22.78 9.38
N ASN A 187 3.20 23.97 9.45
CA ASN A 187 4.10 24.45 8.39
C ASN A 187 5.32 23.55 8.21
N PHE A 188 5.87 23.01 9.30
CA PHE A 188 6.96 22.04 9.21
C PHE A 188 6.54 20.81 8.43
N LEU A 189 5.38 20.22 8.73
CA LEU A 189 4.87 19.06 8.03
C LEU A 189 4.59 19.37 6.54
N ASN A 190 3.94 20.49 6.24
CA ASN A 190 3.69 20.90 4.85
C ASN A 190 4.95 20.97 3.99
N ASN A 191 6.06 21.39 4.58
CA ASN A 191 7.34 21.49 3.89
C ASN A 191 8.13 20.18 3.86
N THR A 192 7.63 19.12 4.47
CA THR A 192 8.34 17.84 4.64
C THR A 192 7.59 16.62 4.10
N GLY A 193 6.72 16.79 3.11
CA GLY A 193 5.97 15.70 2.48
C GLY A 193 6.87 14.56 1.96
N ASN A 194 8.05 14.88 1.43
CA ASN A 194 9.02 13.86 1.04
C ASN A 194 9.50 12.99 2.21
N LEU A 195 9.61 13.56 3.43
CA LEU A 195 9.93 12.78 4.61
C LEU A 195 8.80 11.84 5.01
N PHE A 196 7.54 12.27 4.85
CA PHE A 196 6.40 11.39 5.05
C PHE A 196 6.45 10.19 4.10
N ASN A 197 6.67 10.42 2.81
CA ASN A 197 6.85 9.35 1.83
C ASN A 197 7.97 8.38 2.25
N VAL A 198 9.12 8.90 2.67
CA VAL A 198 10.22 8.07 3.17
C VAL A 198 9.79 7.27 4.39
N ALA A 199 9.09 7.88 5.36
CA ALA A 199 8.65 7.21 6.58
C ALA A 199 7.77 6.00 6.31
N ILE A 200 6.69 6.18 5.54
CA ILE A 200 5.72 5.10 5.27
C ILE A 200 6.31 3.99 4.42
N THR A 201 7.20 4.32 3.47
CA THR A 201 7.85 3.34 2.59
C THR A 201 8.99 2.57 3.27
N ARG A 202 9.28 2.82 4.56
CA ARG A 202 10.18 1.98 5.37
C ARG A 202 9.51 0.71 5.87
N ALA A 203 8.19 0.64 5.85
CA ALA A 203 7.43 -0.56 6.18
C ALA A 203 7.53 -1.60 5.05
N ARG A 204 7.87 -2.84 5.40
CA ARG A 204 7.88 -3.97 4.46
C ARG A 204 6.52 -4.67 4.43
N SER A 205 6.06 -5.13 5.58
CA SER A 205 4.85 -5.95 5.70
C SER A 205 3.67 -5.18 6.28
N ILE A 206 3.90 -4.38 7.32
CA ILE A 206 2.84 -3.74 8.09
C ILE A 206 3.25 -2.31 8.43
N LEU A 207 2.39 -1.36 8.08
CA LEU A 207 2.46 0.04 8.53
C LEU A 207 1.34 0.28 9.54
N ILE A 208 1.69 0.62 10.77
CA ILE A 208 0.74 0.98 11.83
C ILE A 208 0.83 2.49 12.07
N VAL A 209 -0.22 3.22 11.76
CA VAL A 209 -0.31 4.65 12.10
C VAL A 209 -0.99 4.78 13.46
N ILE A 210 -0.37 5.50 14.38
CA ILE A 210 -0.93 5.76 15.73
C ILE A 210 -1.05 7.26 15.90
N GLY A 211 -2.28 7.78 15.83
CA GLY A 211 -2.53 9.22 15.92
C GLY A 211 -3.98 9.60 15.67
N ASP A 212 -4.28 10.87 15.84
CA ASP A 212 -5.63 11.45 15.71
C ASP A 212 -6.07 11.48 14.24
N LYS A 213 -6.83 10.47 13.84
CA LYS A 213 -7.29 10.29 12.47
C LYS A 213 -8.15 11.47 11.99
N GLN A 214 -9.06 11.92 12.85
CA GLN A 214 -9.93 13.04 12.50
C GLN A 214 -9.09 14.31 12.29
N TYR A 215 -8.20 14.63 13.22
CA TYR A 215 -7.33 15.80 13.07
C TYR A 215 -6.46 15.70 11.81
N CYS A 216 -5.87 14.54 11.53
CA CYS A 216 -5.11 14.29 10.30
C CYS A 216 -5.94 14.46 9.03
N SER A 217 -7.25 14.18 9.07
CA SER A 217 -8.14 14.38 7.90
C SER A 217 -8.53 15.83 7.66
N GLU A 218 -8.47 16.69 8.68
CA GLU A 218 -8.96 18.07 8.65
C GLU A 218 -7.83 19.12 8.71
N CYS A 219 -6.60 18.71 9.10
CA CYS A 219 -5.46 19.63 9.20
C CYS A 219 -5.02 20.15 7.83
N ASN A 220 -4.37 21.32 7.82
CA ASN A 220 -3.85 21.92 6.59
C ASN A 220 -2.55 21.27 6.10
N VAL A 221 -2.51 19.92 6.05
CA VAL A 221 -1.39 19.13 5.52
C VAL A 221 -1.95 18.17 4.47
N THR A 222 -1.85 18.56 3.19
CA THR A 222 -2.53 17.89 2.06
C THR A 222 -2.24 16.39 2.03
N TYR A 223 -0.99 15.98 2.01
CA TYR A 223 -0.63 14.56 1.93
C TYR A 223 -1.15 13.73 3.11
N MET A 224 -1.34 14.35 4.30
CA MET A 224 -1.89 13.66 5.46
C MET A 224 -3.40 13.45 5.30
N ASN A 225 -4.12 14.47 4.78
CA ASN A 225 -5.54 14.34 4.46
C ASN A 225 -5.76 13.25 3.41
N ASP A 226 -4.92 13.24 2.36
CA ASP A 226 -5.02 12.27 1.28
C ASP A 226 -4.67 10.86 1.75
N PHE A 227 -3.73 10.71 2.70
CA PHE A 227 -3.41 9.43 3.31
C PHE A 227 -4.56 8.89 4.18
N VAL A 228 -5.28 9.74 4.92
CA VAL A 228 -6.48 9.32 5.64
C VAL A 228 -7.56 8.85 4.68
N ARG A 229 -7.82 9.60 3.59
CA ARG A 229 -8.78 9.19 2.55
C ARG A 229 -8.39 7.86 1.90
N TYR A 230 -7.10 7.68 1.64
CA TYR A 230 -6.58 6.42 1.12
C TYR A 230 -6.85 5.27 2.09
N TYR A 231 -6.52 5.44 3.38
CA TYR A 231 -6.79 4.44 4.41
C TYR A 231 -8.29 4.10 4.49
N ASP A 232 -9.17 5.10 4.45
CA ASP A 232 -10.62 4.87 4.45
C ASP A 232 -11.08 4.07 3.22
N ARG A 233 -10.48 4.31 2.06
CA ARG A 233 -10.72 3.49 0.86
C ARG A 233 -10.32 2.03 1.08
N LEU A 234 -9.19 1.76 1.74
CA LEU A 234 -8.78 0.40 2.06
C LEU A 234 -9.79 -0.29 2.98
N GLN A 235 -10.26 0.39 4.03
CA GLN A 235 -11.27 -0.16 4.95
C GLN A 235 -12.60 -0.48 4.26
N ILE A 236 -13.00 0.35 3.30
CA ILE A 236 -14.19 0.08 2.48
C ILE A 236 -13.97 -1.15 1.59
N LYS A 237 -12.76 -1.37 1.07
CA LYS A 237 -12.41 -2.60 0.35
C LYS A 237 -12.53 -3.82 1.25
N GLU A 238 -11.98 -3.79 2.46
CA GLU A 238 -12.06 -4.91 3.42
C GLU A 238 -13.49 -5.21 3.84
N GLN A 239 -14.31 -4.19 4.15
CA GLN A 239 -15.73 -4.37 4.50
C GLN A 239 -16.59 -4.87 3.32
N LYS A 240 -16.20 -4.58 2.07
CA LYS A 240 -16.90 -5.09 0.87
C LYS A 240 -16.51 -6.52 0.49
N ILE A 241 -15.46 -7.08 1.06
CA ILE A 241 -15.11 -8.50 0.94
C ILE A 241 -15.87 -9.34 1.98
N ASP A 242 -17.11 -8.98 2.28
CA ASP A 242 -18.07 -9.97 2.77
C ASP A 242 -18.47 -10.84 1.57
N LEU A 243 -17.66 -11.87 1.31
CA LEU A 243 -17.81 -12.87 0.24
C LEU A 243 -19.22 -13.50 0.16
N ILE A 244 -20.05 -13.29 1.19
CA ILE A 244 -21.41 -13.81 1.33
C ILE A 244 -22.41 -13.08 0.41
N ASN A 245 -22.10 -11.88 -0.08
CA ASN A 245 -23.03 -11.06 -0.87
C ASN A 245 -22.66 -10.85 -2.35
N TYR A 246 -21.45 -11.19 -2.77
CA TYR A 246 -21.07 -11.08 -4.18
C TYR A 246 -21.75 -12.15 -5.03
N GLY A 247 -22.19 -11.78 -6.23
CA GLY A 247 -22.87 -12.68 -7.17
C GLY A 247 -24.34 -12.93 -6.89
N LYS A 248 -24.94 -12.25 -5.87
CA LYS A 248 -26.37 -12.37 -5.55
C LYS A 248 -27.26 -11.40 -6.31
N THR A 249 -26.69 -10.39 -6.94
CA THR A 249 -27.42 -9.38 -7.71
C THR A 249 -27.11 -9.52 -9.19
N ARG A 250 -28.12 -9.34 -10.03
CA ARG A 250 -27.97 -9.34 -11.48
C ARG A 250 -27.20 -8.13 -11.98
N GLU A 251 -27.31 -7.01 -11.26
CA GLU A 251 -26.58 -5.78 -11.56
C GLU A 251 -25.14 -5.89 -11.10
N TYR A 252 -24.21 -5.40 -11.93
CA TYR A 252 -22.79 -5.34 -11.56
C TYR A 252 -22.64 -4.47 -10.32
N PRO A 253 -22.01 -4.97 -9.25
CA PRO A 253 -21.90 -4.22 -8.01
C PRO A 253 -20.93 -3.04 -8.14
N ASN A 254 -21.12 -2.01 -7.34
CA ASN A 254 -20.18 -0.90 -7.25
C ASN A 254 -18.83 -1.40 -6.73
N VAL A 255 -17.79 -1.19 -7.49
CA VAL A 255 -16.41 -1.56 -7.16
C VAL A 255 -15.56 -0.32 -6.96
N SER A 256 -14.47 -0.44 -6.19
CA SER A 256 -13.64 0.70 -5.80
C SER A 256 -12.87 1.38 -6.95
N ASN A 257 -12.79 0.74 -8.12
CA ASN A 257 -12.07 1.22 -9.31
C ASN A 257 -12.95 1.12 -10.55
N GLU A 258 -14.13 1.70 -10.46
CA GLU A 258 -15.14 1.65 -11.53
C GLU A 258 -14.60 2.16 -12.88
N ASP A 259 -13.67 3.13 -12.84
CA ASP A 259 -13.02 3.68 -14.05
C ASP A 259 -12.12 2.67 -14.79
N GLN A 260 -11.75 1.57 -14.14
CA GLN A 260 -10.93 0.50 -14.73
C GLN A 260 -11.76 -0.69 -15.21
N VAL A 261 -13.05 -0.72 -14.92
CA VAL A 261 -13.96 -1.80 -15.31
C VAL A 261 -14.51 -1.53 -16.71
N SER A 262 -14.29 -2.45 -17.61
CA SER A 262 -14.82 -2.35 -18.97
C SER A 262 -16.32 -2.64 -19.00
N GLU A 263 -17.03 -2.07 -19.96
CA GLU A 263 -18.45 -2.39 -20.19
C GLU A 263 -18.64 -3.89 -20.53
N TRP A 264 -17.65 -4.55 -21.12
CA TRP A 264 -17.71 -5.96 -21.42
C TRP A 264 -17.60 -6.85 -20.20
N GLU A 265 -16.86 -6.45 -19.18
CA GLU A 265 -16.86 -7.13 -17.86
C GLU A 265 -18.25 -7.08 -17.23
N LYS A 266 -18.92 -5.92 -17.24
CA LYS A 266 -20.28 -5.73 -16.71
C LYS A 266 -21.30 -6.56 -17.48
N ILE A 267 -21.20 -6.58 -18.81
CA ILE A 267 -22.05 -7.41 -19.69
C ILE A 267 -21.84 -8.89 -19.37
N PHE A 268 -20.59 -9.34 -19.32
CA PHE A 268 -20.28 -10.75 -19.09
C PHE A 268 -20.72 -11.22 -17.71
N TYR A 269 -20.49 -10.41 -16.68
CA TYR A 269 -21.01 -10.64 -15.32
C TYR A 269 -22.54 -10.89 -15.34
N THR A 270 -23.29 -9.99 -15.97
CA THR A 270 -24.75 -10.10 -16.08
C THR A 270 -25.17 -11.39 -16.80
N LYS A 271 -24.47 -11.76 -17.87
CA LYS A 271 -24.75 -12.98 -18.64
C LYS A 271 -24.43 -14.25 -17.87
N LEU A 272 -23.35 -14.25 -17.09
CA LEU A 272 -23.01 -15.36 -16.20
C LEU A 272 -24.05 -15.51 -15.09
N PHE A 273 -24.51 -14.41 -14.52
CA PHE A 273 -25.58 -14.43 -13.53
C PHE A 273 -26.90 -15.03 -14.12
N ASP A 274 -27.30 -14.59 -15.31
CA ASP A 274 -28.46 -15.10 -16.01
C ASP A 274 -28.34 -16.62 -16.33
N ALA A 275 -27.11 -17.11 -16.48
CA ALA A 275 -26.81 -18.54 -16.67
C ALA A 275 -26.68 -19.32 -15.34
N GLY A 276 -26.96 -18.70 -14.19
CA GLY A 276 -26.90 -19.31 -12.87
C GLY A 276 -25.46 -19.42 -12.30
N ILE A 277 -24.51 -18.72 -12.88
CA ILE A 277 -23.11 -18.71 -12.42
C ILE A 277 -22.86 -17.44 -11.61
N GLN A 278 -22.55 -17.61 -10.34
CA GLN A 278 -22.18 -16.49 -9.46
C GLN A 278 -20.69 -16.22 -9.57
N THR A 279 -20.34 -14.96 -9.84
CA THR A 279 -18.95 -14.50 -9.92
C THR A 279 -18.71 -13.33 -8.97
N ILE A 280 -17.47 -13.17 -8.51
CA ILE A 280 -17.02 -12.08 -7.67
C ILE A 280 -16.23 -11.11 -8.57
N PRO A 281 -16.75 -9.92 -8.87
CA PRO A 281 -16.08 -8.97 -9.72
C PRO A 281 -14.92 -8.26 -8.98
N GLN A 282 -13.86 -7.95 -9.71
CA GLN A 282 -12.69 -7.22 -9.23
C GLN A 282 -12.08 -7.84 -7.96
N TYR A 283 -12.02 -9.18 -7.94
CA TYR A 283 -11.44 -9.93 -6.82
C TYR A 283 -9.96 -9.60 -6.66
N ALA A 284 -9.55 -9.24 -5.44
CA ALA A 284 -8.15 -8.95 -5.15
C ALA A 284 -7.42 -10.23 -4.73
N GLU A 285 -6.38 -10.60 -5.47
CA GLU A 285 -5.47 -11.70 -5.13
C GLU A 285 -4.02 -11.24 -5.33
N ASP A 286 -3.21 -11.29 -4.28
CA ASP A 286 -1.84 -10.77 -4.28
C ASP A 286 -1.84 -9.28 -4.71
N LYS A 287 -1.10 -8.93 -5.74
CA LYS A 287 -1.05 -7.59 -6.35
C LYS A 287 -2.00 -7.42 -7.55
N TYR A 288 -2.80 -8.42 -7.83
CA TYR A 288 -3.66 -8.42 -9.00
C TYR A 288 -5.13 -8.19 -8.61
N LYS A 289 -5.86 -7.59 -9.53
CA LYS A 289 -7.32 -7.58 -9.54
C LYS A 289 -7.77 -8.48 -10.68
N LEU A 290 -8.62 -9.43 -10.34
CA LEU A 290 -9.20 -10.39 -11.28
C LEU A 290 -10.52 -9.83 -11.75
N ASP A 291 -10.78 -9.80 -13.06
CA ASP A 291 -12.01 -9.19 -13.58
C ASP A 291 -13.23 -9.84 -12.96
N LEU A 292 -13.32 -11.17 -13.01
CA LEU A 292 -14.36 -11.94 -12.37
C LEU A 292 -13.76 -13.23 -11.76
N ALA A 293 -14.07 -13.53 -10.52
CA ALA A 293 -13.57 -14.71 -9.83
C ALA A 293 -14.69 -15.69 -9.46
N ILE A 294 -14.38 -16.99 -9.46
CA ILE A 294 -15.22 -18.05 -8.88
C ILE A 294 -14.38 -18.79 -7.84
N VAL A 295 -14.93 -18.94 -6.63
CA VAL A 295 -14.30 -19.71 -5.54
C VAL A 295 -15.28 -20.78 -5.07
N ILE A 296 -14.89 -22.07 -5.18
CA ILE A 296 -15.68 -23.23 -4.78
C ILE A 296 -14.80 -24.15 -3.93
N GLY A 297 -14.93 -24.07 -2.60
CA GLY A 297 -14.02 -24.74 -1.68
C GLY A 297 -12.57 -24.29 -1.92
N ASP A 298 -11.66 -25.23 -2.15
CA ASP A 298 -10.24 -24.92 -2.43
C ASP A 298 -9.96 -24.57 -3.90
N ARG A 299 -10.97 -24.65 -4.77
CA ARG A 299 -10.81 -24.37 -6.20
C ARG A 299 -11.12 -22.91 -6.49
N LYS A 300 -10.25 -22.31 -7.29
CA LYS A 300 -10.33 -20.88 -7.63
C LYS A 300 -10.20 -20.71 -9.16
N LEU A 301 -11.07 -19.92 -9.75
CA LEU A 301 -11.03 -19.59 -11.17
C LEU A 301 -11.00 -18.08 -11.34
N ASP A 302 -10.00 -17.60 -12.03
CA ASP A 302 -9.88 -16.25 -12.58
C ASP A 302 -10.47 -16.23 -14.00
N ILE A 303 -11.41 -15.33 -14.24
CA ILE A 303 -12.06 -15.11 -15.53
C ILE A 303 -11.72 -13.72 -16.00
N GLU A 304 -10.88 -13.62 -17.01
CA GLU A 304 -10.39 -12.36 -17.60
C GLU A 304 -11.18 -12.02 -18.87
N VAL A 305 -11.50 -10.74 -19.03
CA VAL A 305 -12.20 -10.18 -20.19
C VAL A 305 -11.26 -9.27 -20.97
N ASP A 306 -10.65 -9.82 -22.01
CA ASP A 306 -9.54 -9.17 -22.71
C ASP A 306 -9.96 -8.50 -24.03
N GLY A 307 -9.53 -7.25 -24.21
CA GLY A 307 -9.54 -6.57 -25.50
C GLY A 307 -8.30 -6.91 -26.34
N GLU A 308 -8.47 -7.23 -27.62
CA GLU A 308 -7.36 -7.68 -28.48
C GLU A 308 -6.17 -6.72 -28.56
N MET A 309 -6.42 -5.42 -28.51
CA MET A 309 -5.38 -4.40 -28.72
C MET A 309 -4.40 -4.23 -27.56
N TYR A 310 -4.70 -4.78 -26.38
CA TYR A 310 -3.94 -4.51 -25.16
C TYR A 310 -3.20 -5.73 -24.57
N HIS A 311 -3.55 -6.93 -25.00
CA HIS A 311 -3.10 -8.18 -24.40
C HIS A 311 -2.34 -9.12 -25.34
N LYS A 312 -2.23 -8.76 -26.61
CA LYS A 312 -1.43 -9.52 -27.60
C LYS A 312 -0.23 -8.71 -28.05
N ASP A 313 0.92 -9.37 -28.10
CA ASP A 313 2.11 -8.86 -28.79
C ASP A 313 1.88 -8.85 -30.32
N TRP A 314 2.79 -8.20 -31.07
CA TRP A 314 2.71 -8.08 -32.52
C TRP A 314 2.66 -9.44 -33.27
N ASN A 315 3.08 -10.55 -32.61
CA ASN A 315 3.00 -11.92 -33.11
C ASN A 315 1.68 -12.64 -32.72
N GLY A 316 0.75 -11.97 -32.02
CA GLY A 316 -0.55 -12.52 -31.60
C GLY A 316 -0.51 -13.35 -30.31
N GLU A 317 0.64 -13.43 -29.63
CA GLU A 317 0.77 -14.10 -28.33
C GLU A 317 0.44 -13.14 -27.18
N LEU A 318 0.10 -13.72 -26.00
CA LEU A 318 -0.06 -12.93 -24.77
C LEU A 318 1.22 -12.15 -24.45
N CYS A 319 1.07 -10.89 -24.11
CA CYS A 319 2.22 -10.08 -23.72
C CYS A 319 2.93 -10.68 -22.49
N TYR A 320 4.23 -10.49 -22.42
CA TYR A 320 5.07 -11.09 -21.37
C TYR A 320 4.57 -10.79 -19.95
N ARG A 321 4.01 -9.61 -19.73
CA ARG A 321 3.41 -9.22 -18.45
C ARG A 321 2.25 -10.13 -18.05
N ASP A 322 1.36 -10.47 -19.00
CA ASP A 322 0.19 -11.30 -18.74
C ASP A 322 0.59 -12.77 -18.54
N GLN A 323 1.64 -13.23 -19.19
CA GLN A 323 2.23 -14.54 -18.96
C GLN A 323 2.76 -14.68 -17.52
N LEU A 324 3.52 -13.68 -17.03
CA LEU A 324 4.01 -13.66 -15.65
C LEU A 324 2.87 -13.57 -14.63
N ARG A 325 1.81 -12.81 -14.94
CA ARG A 325 0.60 -12.75 -14.11
C ARG A 325 -0.06 -14.13 -13.99
N ASN A 326 -0.27 -14.79 -15.12
CA ASN A 326 -0.88 -16.11 -15.15
C ASN A 326 -0.06 -17.14 -14.37
N GLN A 327 1.27 -17.12 -14.54
CA GLN A 327 2.16 -18.00 -13.78
C GLN A 327 2.02 -17.77 -12.28
N ARG A 328 1.99 -16.51 -11.84
CA ARG A 328 1.85 -16.17 -10.42
C ARG A 328 0.50 -16.60 -9.85
N LEU A 329 -0.59 -16.40 -10.60
CA LEU A 329 -1.92 -16.84 -10.18
C LEU A 329 -2.00 -18.36 -10.08
N PHE A 330 -1.38 -19.09 -11.00
CA PHE A 330 -1.28 -20.54 -10.93
C PHE A 330 -0.53 -21.01 -9.67
N GLU A 331 0.59 -20.36 -9.29
CA GLU A 331 1.32 -20.64 -8.04
C GLU A 331 0.44 -20.40 -6.78
N LEU A 332 -0.54 -19.49 -6.86
CA LEU A 332 -1.50 -19.19 -5.80
C LEU A 332 -2.75 -20.09 -5.81
N GLY A 333 -2.75 -21.10 -6.69
CA GLY A 333 -3.82 -22.08 -6.82
C GLY A 333 -5.02 -21.62 -7.65
N TRP A 334 -4.85 -20.63 -8.51
CA TRP A 334 -5.86 -20.16 -9.45
C TRP A 334 -5.72 -20.85 -10.80
N ASP A 335 -6.86 -21.31 -11.34
CA ASP A 335 -6.99 -21.54 -12.76
C ASP A 335 -7.34 -20.22 -13.45
N VAL A 336 -6.83 -19.97 -14.64
CA VAL A 336 -7.09 -18.74 -15.40
C VAL A 336 -7.80 -19.09 -16.71
N LYS A 337 -8.92 -18.42 -16.99
CA LYS A 337 -9.63 -18.47 -18.28
C LYS A 337 -9.77 -17.06 -18.83
N ARG A 338 -9.30 -16.88 -20.06
CA ARG A 338 -9.40 -15.62 -20.79
C ARG A 338 -10.42 -15.72 -21.88
N PHE A 339 -11.30 -14.74 -21.93
CA PHE A 339 -12.31 -14.60 -22.98
C PHE A 339 -12.11 -13.25 -23.65
N TRP A 340 -11.89 -13.32 -24.95
CA TRP A 340 -11.77 -12.11 -25.76
C TRP A 340 -13.14 -11.46 -25.94
N VAL A 341 -13.18 -10.14 -26.02
CA VAL A 341 -14.42 -9.37 -26.20
C VAL A 341 -15.24 -9.90 -27.40
N TYR A 342 -14.60 -10.28 -28.51
CA TYR A 342 -15.32 -10.84 -29.67
C TYR A 342 -15.97 -12.20 -29.36
N GLN A 343 -15.35 -13.04 -28.50
CA GLN A 343 -15.94 -14.32 -28.09
C GLN A 343 -17.18 -14.09 -27.21
N ILE A 344 -17.10 -13.15 -26.27
CA ILE A 344 -18.25 -12.79 -25.43
C ILE A 344 -19.39 -12.23 -26.26
N ARG A 345 -19.08 -11.45 -27.31
CA ARG A 345 -20.08 -10.87 -28.23
C ARG A 345 -20.72 -11.90 -29.15
N ASP A 346 -19.91 -12.74 -29.77
CA ASP A 346 -20.33 -13.59 -30.90
C ASP A 346 -20.51 -15.06 -30.50
N GLU A 347 -19.87 -15.54 -29.41
CA GLU A 347 -19.85 -16.95 -28.99
C GLU A 347 -20.15 -17.10 -27.49
N LEU A 348 -21.11 -16.32 -26.97
CA LEU A 348 -21.40 -16.23 -25.54
C LEU A 348 -21.70 -17.59 -24.88
N ASP A 349 -22.53 -18.44 -25.57
CA ASP A 349 -22.89 -19.75 -25.04
C ASP A 349 -21.66 -20.65 -24.88
N TRP A 350 -20.71 -20.59 -25.82
CA TRP A 350 -19.45 -21.31 -25.71
C TRP A 350 -18.63 -20.83 -24.50
N CYS A 351 -18.56 -19.50 -24.25
CA CYS A 351 -17.86 -18.95 -23.08
C CYS A 351 -18.46 -19.46 -21.76
N ILE A 352 -19.81 -19.43 -21.67
CA ILE A 352 -20.56 -19.92 -20.51
C ILE A 352 -20.35 -21.43 -20.32
N ASP A 353 -20.40 -22.22 -21.38
CA ASP A 353 -20.19 -23.68 -21.31
C ASP A 353 -18.77 -24.01 -20.81
N LYS A 354 -17.75 -23.27 -21.22
CA LYS A 354 -16.39 -23.44 -20.73
C LYS A 354 -16.25 -23.19 -19.22
N ILE A 355 -17.02 -22.27 -18.68
CA ILE A 355 -17.04 -22.00 -17.24
C ILE A 355 -17.83 -23.11 -16.51
N LYS A 356 -19.00 -23.52 -17.03
CA LYS A 356 -19.78 -24.64 -16.48
C LYS A 356 -18.98 -25.94 -16.48
N GLU A 357 -18.24 -26.23 -17.54
CA GLU A 357 -17.33 -27.38 -17.61
C GLU A 357 -16.28 -27.35 -16.49
N TRP A 358 -15.71 -26.17 -16.19
CA TRP A 358 -14.77 -26.04 -15.08
C TRP A 358 -15.44 -26.25 -13.72
N ILE A 359 -16.66 -25.70 -13.52
CA ILE A 359 -17.44 -25.90 -12.30
C ILE A 359 -17.75 -27.39 -12.08
N SER A 360 -18.20 -28.10 -13.11
CA SER A 360 -18.61 -29.50 -13.03
C SER A 360 -17.47 -30.50 -12.82
N LYS A 361 -16.25 -30.19 -13.21
CA LYS A 361 -15.09 -31.07 -13.00
C LYS A 361 -14.68 -31.24 -11.54
N GLY A 362 -15.34 -30.59 -10.61
CA GLY A 362 -15.08 -30.68 -9.18
C GLY A 362 -16.22 -31.25 -8.35
N THR A 363 -17.30 -31.65 -8.99
CA THR A 363 -18.39 -32.47 -8.41
C THR A 363 -18.19 -33.91 -8.80
#